data_a8d0f59abfe81df053f9a76e123d398c
#
_entry.id   a8d0f59abfe81df053f9a76e123d398c
#
_cell.length_a   1.000
_cell.length_b   1.000
_cell.length_c   1.000
_cell.angle_alpha   90.00
_cell.angle_beta   90.00
_cell.angle_gamma   90.00
#
_symmetry.space_group_name_H-M   'P 1'
#
loop_
_entity.id
_entity.type
_entity.pdbx_description
1 polymer ?
#
loop_
_entity_poly.entity_id
_entity_poly.type
_entity_poly.pdbx_seq_one_letter_code
_entity_poly.pdbx_strand_id
1 'polypeptide(L)'
;MAETDLASITTLPQLFAWRVALTPQAEAYRQAEPPGDHWKSISWRDTAERVGRFTAALAAAGLPRGARVAILLPNGLDAVCVDQAVLALACVPVPMHAIDNPASIAYILADSDAAVLVATTSAQWRAIVATGAALPALRQVVVLAPDTVEDSASSVPAISLADWLVRANPGAPQAAIGPSADDLAALVYTSGTTGKPKGVMLTHRNVVSNVQATLQRVAPQADDVFLSFLPLSHTFERTAGYYAPIAAGCCVAFARSTEKLAEDLKTVRPTILVSVPRIYERVYARMQALVAGSALKTRLFAAAQAVGWRRFCRVQGLPFEGHASALFDTLAWPLLDRLIARPLRAQFGGRLRVAVSGGAPLSQTIAHCFLGLGVPVVQGYGMTETSPVVAANAPEDNDPATVGRPLVGVEVKIGDNRELLVRGPGVMRGYWKRDEDTAHAFADGWLRTGDQAAIEAGRIRILGRVKEIIVTSTGEKIAPVDLELAITGDALFDQVYVFGDNRPFIACLVVLNRSLWAALAGELHLDAAAPASLQNAAARDAALQRIRESTRSFPHYAQPRAVALTLEPWTIANTLITPTLKLKRNNLAARFAEQIEQLYRR
;
A
#
# COMPACT_ATOMS: atom_id res chain seq x y z
N MET A 1 18.02 10.98 -33.36
CA MET A 1 18.40 10.78 -31.94
C MET A 1 18.54 9.27 -31.77
N ALA A 2 19.72 8.79 -31.34
CA ALA A 2 19.90 7.37 -31.05
C ALA A 2 18.81 6.92 -30.04
N GLU A 3 18.21 5.76 -30.26
CA GLU A 3 17.29 5.14 -29.30
C GLU A 3 18.04 4.96 -27.99
N THR A 4 17.78 5.84 -27.03
CA THR A 4 18.32 5.70 -25.67
C THR A 4 17.65 4.47 -25.06
N ASP A 5 18.44 3.45 -24.76
CA ASP A 5 17.94 2.25 -24.07
C ASP A 5 17.52 2.60 -22.64
N LEU A 6 16.40 2.04 -22.18
CA LEU A 6 15.92 2.18 -20.80
C LEU A 6 17.02 1.85 -19.76
N ALA A 7 17.91 0.91 -20.07
CA ALA A 7 19.02 0.53 -19.21
C ALA A 7 20.04 1.67 -18.98
N SER A 8 20.14 2.64 -19.90
CA SER A 8 21.06 3.80 -19.78
C SER A 8 20.48 4.95 -18.97
N ILE A 9 19.19 4.90 -18.62
CA ILE A 9 18.50 5.93 -17.84
C ILE A 9 18.88 5.79 -16.37
N THR A 10 19.33 6.90 -15.76
CA THR A 10 19.80 6.91 -14.37
C THR A 10 19.03 7.85 -13.46
N THR A 11 18.17 8.73 -14.01
CA THR A 11 17.38 9.67 -13.22
C THR A 11 15.91 9.66 -13.63
N LEU A 12 15.01 10.00 -12.72
CA LEU A 12 13.57 10.06 -13.00
C LEU A 12 13.19 11.13 -14.04
N PRO A 13 13.78 12.35 -14.04
CA PRO A 13 13.52 13.29 -15.13
C PRO A 13 13.97 12.78 -16.50
N GLN A 14 15.10 12.06 -16.58
CA GLN A 14 15.52 11.40 -17.82
C GLN A 14 14.49 10.34 -18.26
N LEU A 15 13.96 9.54 -17.32
CA LEU A 15 12.93 8.54 -17.59
C LEU A 15 11.67 9.19 -18.19
N PHE A 16 11.19 10.27 -17.57
CA PHE A 16 10.02 10.99 -18.05
C PHE A 16 10.27 11.62 -19.44
N ALA A 17 11.37 12.33 -19.61
CA ALA A 17 11.74 12.95 -20.89
C ALA A 17 11.90 11.91 -22.02
N TRP A 18 12.53 10.77 -21.72
CA TRP A 18 12.66 9.65 -22.64
C TRP A 18 11.29 9.11 -23.09
N ARG A 19 10.36 8.91 -22.13
CA ARG A 19 9.00 8.44 -22.43
C ARG A 19 8.24 9.42 -23.32
N VAL A 20 8.29 10.70 -22.98
CA VAL A 20 7.66 11.77 -23.78
C VAL A 20 8.19 11.80 -25.21
N ALA A 21 9.51 11.64 -25.38
CA ALA A 21 10.13 11.61 -26.70
C ALA A 21 9.74 10.36 -27.51
N LEU A 22 9.59 9.20 -26.84
CA LEU A 22 9.32 7.93 -27.50
C LEU A 22 7.86 7.81 -27.97
N THR A 23 6.88 8.21 -27.15
CA THR A 23 5.46 8.06 -27.44
C THR A 23 4.63 9.30 -27.10
N PRO A 24 4.92 10.48 -27.68
CA PRO A 24 4.33 11.76 -27.25
C PRO A 24 2.81 11.81 -27.34
N GLN A 25 2.21 11.11 -28.32
CA GLN A 25 0.76 11.12 -28.56
C GLN A 25 0.00 10.01 -27.81
N ALA A 26 0.72 9.03 -27.23
CA ALA A 26 0.06 7.96 -26.49
C ALA A 26 -0.58 8.51 -25.20
N GLU A 27 -1.65 7.84 -24.75
CA GLU A 27 -2.33 8.17 -23.49
C GLU A 27 -1.39 7.88 -22.31
N ALA A 28 -1.11 8.90 -21.51
CA ALA A 28 -0.29 8.82 -20.30
C ALA A 28 -1.16 8.65 -19.06
N TYR A 29 -2.18 9.50 -18.95
CA TYR A 29 -3.05 9.55 -17.79
C TYR A 29 -4.52 9.66 -18.17
N ARG A 30 -5.37 9.16 -17.26
CA ARG A 30 -6.81 9.31 -17.36
C ARG A 30 -7.34 9.78 -16.02
N GLN A 31 -8.08 10.88 -16.02
CA GLN A 31 -8.65 11.49 -14.82
C GLN A 31 -10.10 11.86 -15.04
N ALA A 32 -10.95 11.60 -14.03
CA ALA A 32 -12.33 12.04 -14.07
C ALA A 32 -12.40 13.55 -13.86
N GLU A 33 -13.19 14.24 -14.69
CA GLU A 33 -13.49 15.66 -14.54
C GLU A 33 -14.77 15.86 -13.70
N PRO A 34 -14.86 16.92 -12.84
CA PRO A 34 -16.11 17.22 -12.15
C PRO A 34 -17.27 17.45 -13.14
N PRO A 35 -18.48 16.94 -12.87
CA PRO A 35 -18.95 16.30 -11.63
C PRO A 35 -18.55 14.83 -11.43
N GLY A 36 -17.67 14.23 -12.25
CA GLY A 36 -17.02 12.97 -11.95
C GLY A 36 -17.37 11.78 -12.86
N ASP A 37 -18.22 11.97 -13.88
CA ASP A 37 -18.66 10.87 -14.76
C ASP A 37 -17.93 10.81 -16.10
N HIS A 38 -17.25 11.90 -16.48
CA HIS A 38 -16.46 11.97 -17.71
C HIS A 38 -14.97 11.76 -17.42
N TRP A 39 -14.37 10.79 -18.10
CA TRP A 39 -12.93 10.48 -17.97
C TRP A 39 -12.16 11.10 -19.13
N LYS A 40 -11.28 12.06 -18.81
CA LYS A 40 -10.43 12.72 -19.78
C LYS A 40 -9.12 11.97 -19.95
N SER A 41 -8.78 11.70 -21.19
CA SER A 41 -7.49 11.17 -21.61
C SER A 41 -6.48 12.31 -21.78
N ILE A 42 -5.25 12.11 -21.32
CA ILE A 42 -4.16 13.09 -21.35
C ILE A 42 -2.93 12.39 -21.91
N SER A 43 -2.35 12.96 -22.98
CA SER A 43 -1.18 12.40 -23.64
C SER A 43 0.12 12.67 -22.87
N TRP A 44 1.20 11.96 -23.23
CA TRP A 44 2.52 12.25 -22.71
C TRP A 44 2.98 13.68 -23.05
N ARG A 45 2.64 14.18 -24.26
CA ARG A 45 2.93 15.56 -24.68
C ARG A 45 2.20 16.57 -23.78
N ASP A 46 0.88 16.43 -23.64
CA ASP A 46 0.09 17.37 -22.82
C ASP A 46 0.59 17.37 -21.37
N THR A 47 0.97 16.19 -20.86
CA THR A 47 1.56 16.06 -19.54
C THR A 47 2.88 16.82 -19.45
N ALA A 48 3.78 16.67 -20.43
CA ALA A 48 5.06 17.37 -20.45
C ALA A 48 4.90 18.89 -20.53
N GLU A 49 3.95 19.39 -21.32
CA GLU A 49 3.63 20.82 -21.40
C GLU A 49 3.14 21.34 -20.04
N ARG A 50 2.30 20.57 -19.36
CA ARG A 50 1.82 20.92 -18.01
C ARG A 50 2.97 20.89 -17.00
N VAL A 51 3.81 19.86 -16.99
CA VAL A 51 5.03 19.77 -16.16
C VAL A 51 5.93 20.97 -16.40
N GLY A 52 6.13 21.39 -17.66
CA GLY A 52 6.91 22.57 -18.02
C GLY A 52 6.41 23.87 -17.34
N ARG A 53 5.08 24.07 -17.30
CA ARG A 53 4.49 25.22 -16.59
C ARG A 53 4.74 25.18 -15.08
N PHE A 54 4.59 24.01 -14.45
CA PHE A 54 4.90 23.82 -13.04
C PHE A 54 6.39 24.02 -12.75
N THR A 55 7.26 23.53 -13.65
CA THR A 55 8.72 23.71 -13.52
C THR A 55 9.09 25.21 -13.59
N ALA A 56 8.50 25.96 -14.52
CA ALA A 56 8.76 27.41 -14.63
C ALA A 56 8.28 28.16 -13.36
N ALA A 57 7.11 27.81 -12.82
CA ALA A 57 6.59 28.42 -11.60
C ALA A 57 7.47 28.09 -10.37
N LEU A 58 7.95 26.86 -10.26
CA LEU A 58 8.81 26.45 -9.16
C LEU A 58 10.23 27.08 -9.29
N ALA A 59 10.75 27.20 -10.51
CA ALA A 59 12.02 27.87 -10.78
C ALA A 59 12.03 29.34 -10.33
N ALA A 60 10.88 30.04 -10.49
CA ALA A 60 10.70 31.42 -10.03
C ALA A 60 10.82 31.57 -8.49
N ALA A 61 10.67 30.50 -7.73
CA ALA A 61 10.91 30.50 -6.28
C ALA A 61 12.40 30.53 -5.90
N GLY A 62 13.31 30.37 -6.86
CA GLY A 62 14.76 30.47 -6.65
C GLY A 62 15.31 29.44 -5.67
N LEU A 63 14.77 28.24 -5.66
CA LEU A 63 15.17 27.17 -4.74
C LEU A 63 16.57 26.63 -5.10
N PRO A 64 17.45 26.42 -4.12
CA PRO A 64 18.72 25.78 -4.36
C PRO A 64 18.53 24.29 -4.69
N ARG A 65 19.52 23.72 -5.40
CA ARG A 65 19.60 22.27 -5.62
C ARG A 65 19.46 21.50 -4.31
N GLY A 66 18.68 20.44 -4.28
CA GLY A 66 18.40 19.65 -3.09
C GLY A 66 17.39 20.27 -2.11
N ALA A 67 16.80 21.43 -2.42
CA ALA A 67 15.71 21.97 -1.61
C ALA A 67 14.52 21.03 -1.59
N ARG A 68 13.88 20.87 -0.42
CA ARG A 68 12.70 19.98 -0.26
C ARG A 68 11.43 20.73 -0.59
N VAL A 69 10.59 20.09 -1.38
CA VAL A 69 9.25 20.56 -1.73
C VAL A 69 8.24 19.53 -1.25
N ALA A 70 7.43 19.91 -0.29
CA ALA A 70 6.42 19.05 0.30
C ALA A 70 5.17 18.99 -0.60
N ILE A 71 4.68 17.79 -0.86
CA ILE A 71 3.54 17.51 -1.73
C ILE A 71 2.43 16.86 -0.92
N LEU A 72 1.40 17.64 -0.56
CA LEU A 72 0.23 17.23 0.22
C LEU A 72 -1.00 17.17 -0.68
N LEU A 73 -0.93 16.34 -1.70
CA LEU A 73 -1.96 16.22 -2.72
C LEU A 73 -2.53 14.78 -2.78
N PRO A 74 -3.81 14.61 -3.13
CA PRO A 74 -4.34 13.33 -3.54
C PRO A 74 -3.70 12.89 -4.86
N ASN A 75 -3.88 11.60 -5.22
CA ASN A 75 -3.47 11.10 -6.53
C ASN A 75 -4.18 11.89 -7.64
N GLY A 76 -3.43 12.26 -8.66
CA GLY A 76 -3.95 13.01 -9.78
C GLY A 76 -2.84 13.64 -10.61
N LEU A 77 -3.23 14.23 -11.72
CA LEU A 77 -2.30 14.85 -12.67
C LEU A 77 -1.49 15.99 -12.04
N ASP A 78 -2.09 16.78 -11.13
CA ASP A 78 -1.37 17.87 -10.44
C ASP A 78 -0.25 17.35 -9.54
N ALA A 79 -0.50 16.25 -8.81
CA ALA A 79 0.52 15.61 -8.00
C ALA A 79 1.70 15.12 -8.85
N VAL A 80 1.41 14.51 -10.02
CA VAL A 80 2.42 14.11 -11.00
C VAL A 80 3.19 15.32 -11.52
N CYS A 81 2.51 16.39 -11.91
CA CYS A 81 3.16 17.59 -12.47
C CYS A 81 4.07 18.29 -11.47
N VAL A 82 3.63 18.41 -10.21
CA VAL A 82 4.48 18.95 -9.14
C VAL A 82 5.70 18.07 -8.90
N ASP A 83 5.50 16.74 -8.79
CA ASP A 83 6.58 15.79 -8.55
C ASP A 83 7.65 15.87 -9.66
N GLN A 84 7.23 15.80 -10.94
CA GLN A 84 8.16 15.89 -12.08
C GLN A 84 8.86 17.26 -12.15
N ALA A 85 8.15 18.36 -11.83
CA ALA A 85 8.74 19.70 -11.81
C ALA A 85 9.82 19.83 -10.72
N VAL A 86 9.56 19.30 -9.52
CA VAL A 86 10.52 19.26 -8.42
C VAL A 86 11.76 18.48 -8.81
N LEU A 87 11.58 17.30 -9.39
CA LEU A 87 12.68 16.45 -9.84
C LEU A 87 13.49 17.09 -10.97
N ALA A 88 12.84 17.76 -11.94
CA ALA A 88 13.50 18.41 -13.07
C ALA A 88 14.45 19.53 -12.62
N LEU A 89 14.15 20.21 -11.51
CA LEU A 89 14.97 21.26 -10.92
C LEU A 89 16.02 20.73 -9.91
N ALA A 90 16.26 19.42 -9.87
CA ALA A 90 17.12 18.77 -8.90
C ALA A 90 16.77 19.14 -7.43
N CYS A 91 15.51 19.44 -7.18
CA CYS A 91 14.90 19.53 -5.85
C CYS A 91 14.41 18.15 -5.40
N VAL A 92 14.06 18.02 -4.11
CA VAL A 92 13.68 16.74 -3.50
C VAL A 92 12.20 16.78 -3.12
N PRO A 93 11.34 16.00 -3.77
CA PRO A 93 9.96 15.87 -3.34
C PRO A 93 9.86 15.17 -1.97
N VAL A 94 8.99 15.72 -1.11
CA VAL A 94 8.58 15.13 0.16
C VAL A 94 7.10 14.79 0.05
N PRO A 95 6.76 13.60 -0.48
CA PRO A 95 5.38 13.20 -0.66
C PRO A 95 4.73 12.89 0.70
N MET A 96 3.62 13.55 1.00
CA MET A 96 2.87 13.40 2.24
C MET A 96 1.48 12.85 1.99
N HIS A 97 0.94 12.14 2.97
CA HIS A 97 -0.40 11.58 2.84
C HIS A 97 -1.46 12.67 3.03
N ALA A 98 -2.29 12.90 1.99
CA ALA A 98 -3.25 14.02 1.96
C ALA A 98 -4.29 14.00 3.10
N ILE A 99 -4.53 12.85 3.73
CA ILE A 99 -5.48 12.67 4.84
C ILE A 99 -4.79 12.40 6.19
N ASP A 100 -3.48 12.62 6.30
CA ASP A 100 -2.79 12.47 7.59
C ASP A 100 -3.19 13.62 8.54
N ASN A 101 -2.96 13.42 9.84
CA ASN A 101 -3.33 14.45 10.82
C ASN A 101 -2.39 15.67 10.72
N PRO A 102 -2.89 16.90 11.02
CA PRO A 102 -2.12 18.12 10.87
C PRO A 102 -0.82 18.16 11.67
N ALA A 103 -0.77 17.53 12.86
CA ALA A 103 0.44 17.50 13.69
C ALA A 103 1.53 16.60 13.06
N SER A 104 1.16 15.48 12.44
CA SER A 104 2.09 14.64 11.68
C SER A 104 2.63 15.39 10.46
N ILE A 105 1.77 16.09 9.73
CA ILE A 105 2.16 16.89 8.56
C ILE A 105 3.12 18.02 8.99
N ALA A 106 2.79 18.76 10.05
CA ALA A 106 3.62 19.82 10.58
C ALA A 106 5.02 19.31 11.02
N TYR A 107 5.05 18.13 11.67
CA TYR A 107 6.31 17.47 12.03
C TYR A 107 7.15 17.16 10.78
N ILE A 108 6.56 16.59 9.72
CA ILE A 108 7.29 16.25 8.49
C ILE A 108 7.82 17.51 7.80
N LEU A 109 7.03 18.58 7.75
CA LEU A 109 7.46 19.88 7.19
C LEU A 109 8.68 20.44 7.93
N ALA A 110 8.65 20.42 9.27
CA ALA A 110 9.74 20.90 10.10
C ALA A 110 10.99 20.02 9.99
N ASP A 111 10.84 18.68 10.10
CA ASP A 111 11.97 17.73 10.09
C ASP A 111 12.65 17.69 8.71
N SER A 112 11.90 17.78 7.62
CA SER A 112 12.43 17.80 6.25
C SER A 112 13.05 19.13 5.83
N ASP A 113 12.89 20.21 6.59
CA ASP A 113 13.19 21.60 6.17
C ASP A 113 12.55 21.93 4.81
N ALA A 114 11.29 21.59 4.61
CA ALA A 114 10.59 21.88 3.36
C ALA A 114 10.50 23.39 3.11
N ALA A 115 10.96 23.82 1.93
CA ALA A 115 10.96 25.24 1.54
C ALA A 115 9.63 25.67 0.91
N VAL A 116 8.93 24.75 0.25
CA VAL A 116 7.62 24.97 -0.37
C VAL A 116 6.69 23.83 0.04
N LEU A 117 5.44 24.17 0.31
CA LEU A 117 4.33 23.22 0.47
C LEU A 117 3.34 23.40 -0.68
N VAL A 118 2.99 22.32 -1.35
CA VAL A 118 1.86 22.29 -2.28
C VAL A 118 0.74 21.49 -1.62
N ALA A 119 -0.39 22.15 -1.30
CA ALA A 119 -1.53 21.57 -0.58
C ALA A 119 -2.80 21.58 -1.43
N THR A 120 -3.76 20.74 -1.11
CA THR A 120 -5.02 20.68 -1.86
C THR A 120 -5.93 21.87 -1.53
N THR A 121 -6.10 22.20 -0.25
CA THR A 121 -7.05 23.22 0.22
C THR A 121 -6.44 24.19 1.23
N SER A 122 -6.97 25.40 1.29
CA SER A 122 -6.62 26.37 2.35
C SER A 122 -6.96 25.86 3.75
N ALA A 123 -8.00 25.02 3.88
CA ALA A 123 -8.36 24.39 5.15
C ALA A 123 -7.26 23.47 5.70
N GLN A 124 -6.60 22.69 4.83
CA GLN A 124 -5.44 21.89 5.24
C GLN A 124 -4.31 22.78 5.79
N TRP A 125 -3.99 23.88 5.08
CA TRP A 125 -2.96 24.80 5.54
C TRP A 125 -3.32 25.44 6.89
N ARG A 126 -4.55 25.93 7.05
CA ARG A 126 -5.03 26.48 8.34
C ARG A 126 -4.91 25.46 9.48
N ALA A 127 -5.26 24.20 9.23
CA ALA A 127 -5.15 23.15 10.23
C ALA A 127 -3.69 22.87 10.64
N ILE A 128 -2.74 22.97 9.70
CA ILE A 128 -1.30 22.85 9.99
C ILE A 128 -0.82 24.04 10.84
N VAL A 129 -1.19 25.27 10.47
CA VAL A 129 -0.86 26.50 11.23
C VAL A 129 -1.41 26.43 12.66
N ALA A 130 -2.63 25.95 12.82
CA ALA A 130 -3.28 25.78 14.13
C ALA A 130 -2.54 24.84 15.08
N THR A 131 -1.63 23.98 14.59
CA THR A 131 -0.77 23.16 15.46
C THR A 131 0.26 23.96 16.25
N GLY A 132 0.54 25.20 15.87
CA GLY A 132 1.57 26.05 16.48
C GLY A 132 3.00 25.60 16.17
N ALA A 133 3.21 24.65 15.26
CA ALA A 133 4.55 24.17 14.91
C ALA A 133 5.37 25.27 14.20
N ALA A 134 6.64 25.43 14.61
CA ALA A 134 7.57 26.30 13.92
C ALA A 134 8.04 25.67 12.59
N LEU A 135 7.91 26.43 11.48
CA LEU A 135 8.28 25.98 10.13
C LEU A 135 9.30 26.96 9.51
N PRO A 136 10.49 27.10 10.09
CA PRO A 136 11.44 28.15 9.73
C PRO A 136 11.97 28.08 8.31
N ALA A 137 11.98 26.88 7.70
CA ALA A 137 12.44 26.67 6.32
C ALA A 137 11.35 26.97 5.28
N LEU A 138 10.09 26.96 5.67
CA LEU A 138 8.95 27.11 4.75
C LEU A 138 8.82 28.56 4.30
N ARG A 139 8.94 28.79 2.98
CA ARG A 139 8.93 30.12 2.36
C ARG A 139 7.64 30.43 1.60
N GLN A 140 6.96 29.39 1.12
CA GLN A 140 5.78 29.52 0.27
C GLN A 140 4.83 28.33 0.43
N VAL A 141 3.53 28.61 0.36
CA VAL A 141 2.47 27.61 0.28
C VAL A 141 1.69 27.82 -1.02
N VAL A 142 1.51 26.77 -1.80
CA VAL A 142 0.69 26.76 -3.02
C VAL A 142 -0.55 25.92 -2.75
N VAL A 143 -1.73 26.45 -3.03
CA VAL A 143 -3.03 25.79 -2.78
C VAL A 143 -3.75 25.54 -4.10
N LEU A 144 -4.17 24.29 -4.36
CA LEU A 144 -4.82 23.92 -5.62
C LEU A 144 -6.24 24.48 -5.76
N ALA A 145 -7.06 24.32 -4.72
CA ALA A 145 -8.43 24.82 -4.70
C ALA A 145 -8.49 26.07 -3.81
N PRO A 146 -8.73 27.23 -4.39
CA PRO A 146 -8.94 28.42 -3.61
C PRO A 146 -10.34 28.39 -2.99
N ASP A 147 -10.43 27.99 -1.74
CA ASP A 147 -11.39 28.67 -0.87
C ASP A 147 -10.84 30.09 -0.71
N THR A 148 -11.71 31.12 -0.55
CA THR A 148 -11.26 32.49 -0.34
C THR A 148 -10.05 32.49 0.59
N VAL A 149 -8.89 32.90 0.05
CA VAL A 149 -7.63 32.98 0.80
C VAL A 149 -7.78 34.21 1.70
N GLU A 150 -8.57 34.08 2.76
CA GLU A 150 -8.55 35.05 3.86
C GLU A 150 -7.28 34.79 4.64
N ASP A 151 -6.59 35.90 4.97
CA ASP A 151 -5.33 35.94 5.71
C ASP A 151 -5.29 34.90 6.82
N SER A 152 -4.52 33.82 6.58
CA SER A 152 -4.15 32.95 7.67
C SER A 152 -3.21 33.72 8.58
N ALA A 153 -3.33 33.58 9.89
CA ALA A 153 -2.43 34.15 10.90
C ALA A 153 -0.96 33.71 10.75
N SER A 154 -0.58 33.18 9.57
CA SER A 154 0.74 32.69 9.22
C SER A 154 1.57 33.77 8.52
N SER A 155 2.83 33.91 8.91
CA SER A 155 3.81 34.74 8.22
C SER A 155 4.24 34.22 6.85
N VAL A 156 3.87 32.97 6.49
CA VAL A 156 4.22 32.36 5.21
C VAL A 156 3.15 32.66 4.17
N PRO A 157 3.50 33.29 3.03
CA PRO A 157 2.53 33.65 2.00
C PRO A 157 1.95 32.38 1.33
N ALA A 158 0.63 32.32 1.25
CA ALA A 158 -0.11 31.32 0.49
C ALA A 158 -0.57 31.92 -0.85
N ILE A 159 -0.47 31.15 -1.92
CA ILE A 159 -0.87 31.55 -3.28
C ILE A 159 -1.73 30.45 -3.90
N SER A 160 -2.73 30.83 -4.70
CA SER A 160 -3.48 29.86 -5.49
C SER A 160 -2.60 29.23 -6.58
N LEU A 161 -2.87 27.97 -6.95
CA LEU A 161 -2.17 27.32 -8.06
C LEU A 161 -2.29 28.14 -9.34
N ALA A 162 -3.48 28.70 -9.62
CA ALA A 162 -3.73 29.48 -10.82
C ALA A 162 -2.81 30.72 -10.88
N ASP A 163 -2.77 31.50 -9.80
CA ASP A 163 -1.90 32.68 -9.72
C ASP A 163 -0.42 32.33 -9.72
N TRP A 164 -0.06 31.20 -9.09
CA TRP A 164 1.31 30.71 -9.07
C TRP A 164 1.81 30.37 -10.47
N LEU A 165 0.96 29.69 -11.28
CA LEU A 165 1.29 29.35 -12.68
C LEU A 165 1.31 30.59 -13.60
N VAL A 166 0.50 31.62 -13.35
CA VAL A 166 0.51 32.88 -14.11
C VAL A 166 1.76 33.71 -13.84
N ARG A 167 2.25 33.71 -12.59
CA ARG A 167 3.49 34.43 -12.20
C ARG A 167 4.75 33.82 -12.80
N ALA A 168 4.66 32.58 -13.31
CA ALA A 168 5.77 31.94 -13.97
C ALA A 168 6.14 32.67 -15.26
N ASN A 169 7.42 33.05 -15.40
CA ASN A 169 7.93 33.58 -16.68
C ASN A 169 8.32 32.40 -17.58
N PRO A 170 7.56 32.09 -18.64
CA PRO A 170 7.87 30.95 -19.50
C PRO A 170 9.20 31.08 -20.26
N GLY A 171 9.77 32.29 -20.31
CA GLY A 171 11.03 32.60 -21.00
C GLY A 171 12.26 32.62 -20.10
N ALA A 172 12.14 32.36 -18.79
CA ALA A 172 13.31 32.26 -17.93
C ALA A 172 14.17 31.07 -18.34
N PRO A 173 15.50 31.26 -18.52
CA PRO A 173 16.36 30.15 -18.93
C PRO A 173 16.35 29.05 -17.86
N GLN A 174 15.76 27.91 -18.22
CA GLN A 174 15.80 26.68 -17.41
C GLN A 174 17.17 25.99 -17.55
N ALA A 175 18.25 26.70 -17.29
CA ALA A 175 19.59 26.13 -17.26
C ALA A 175 19.88 25.46 -15.90
N ALA A 176 18.92 24.73 -15.35
CA ALA A 176 19.22 23.86 -14.25
C ALA A 176 19.90 22.60 -14.80
N ILE A 177 21.16 22.39 -14.44
CA ILE A 177 21.80 21.09 -14.60
C ILE A 177 20.91 20.09 -13.86
N GLY A 178 20.31 19.15 -14.59
CA GLY A 178 19.42 18.14 -14.02
C GLY A 178 20.08 17.34 -12.89
N PRO A 179 19.35 16.53 -12.14
CA PRO A 179 19.93 15.73 -11.07
C PRO A 179 20.89 14.67 -11.60
N SER A 180 21.86 14.29 -10.77
CA SER A 180 22.68 13.11 -10.96
C SER A 180 21.99 11.87 -10.39
N ALA A 181 22.47 10.67 -10.76
CA ALA A 181 21.93 9.41 -10.24
C ALA A 181 21.98 9.31 -8.70
N ASP A 182 22.99 9.93 -8.09
CA ASP A 182 23.19 9.85 -6.64
C ASP A 182 22.54 11.00 -5.85
N ASP A 183 21.88 11.95 -6.53
CA ASP A 183 21.05 12.94 -5.86
C ASP A 183 19.78 12.31 -5.30
N LEU A 184 19.17 12.95 -4.28
CA LEU A 184 17.92 12.48 -3.71
C LEU A 184 16.77 12.66 -4.70
N ALA A 185 16.08 11.58 -4.98
CA ALA A 185 14.85 11.54 -5.76
C ALA A 185 13.58 11.67 -4.89
N ALA A 186 13.68 11.34 -3.62
CA ALA A 186 12.58 11.54 -2.66
C ALA A 186 13.08 11.45 -1.22
N LEU A 187 12.38 12.15 -0.34
CA LEU A 187 12.45 11.96 1.10
C LEU A 187 11.09 11.45 1.58
N VAL A 188 10.99 10.14 1.81
CA VAL A 188 9.73 9.47 2.10
C VAL A 188 9.64 9.12 3.57
N TYR A 189 8.63 9.68 4.27
CA TYR A 189 8.45 9.46 5.70
C TYR A 189 7.70 8.16 5.97
N THR A 190 8.27 7.33 6.85
CA THR A 190 7.65 6.08 7.32
C THR A 190 7.23 6.24 8.78
N SER A 191 6.06 5.70 9.13
CA SER A 191 5.66 5.56 10.53
C SER A 191 6.48 4.45 11.17
N GLY A 192 7.60 4.79 11.77
CA GLY A 192 8.42 3.84 12.54
C GLY A 192 7.62 3.17 13.66
N THR A 193 7.97 1.94 13.99
CA THR A 193 7.35 1.18 15.10
C THR A 193 7.60 1.82 16.48
N THR A 194 8.52 2.77 16.60
CA THR A 194 9.06 3.30 17.86
C THR A 194 8.76 4.77 18.13
N GLY A 195 7.94 5.47 17.30
CA GLY A 195 7.66 6.88 17.60
C GLY A 195 7.41 7.76 16.36
N LYS A 196 8.12 8.89 16.28
CA LYS A 196 7.96 9.87 15.21
C LYS A 196 8.39 9.30 13.84
N PRO A 197 7.74 9.71 12.74
CA PRO A 197 8.11 9.28 11.40
C PRO A 197 9.58 9.60 11.07
N LYS A 198 10.25 8.71 10.32
CA LYS A 198 11.62 8.88 9.85
C LYS A 198 11.63 9.09 8.35
N GLY A 199 12.37 10.09 7.88
CA GLY A 199 12.54 10.37 6.45
C GLY A 199 13.56 9.42 5.81
N VAL A 200 13.11 8.55 4.92
CA VAL A 200 13.97 7.63 4.15
C VAL A 200 14.52 8.38 2.94
N MET A 201 15.86 8.44 2.82
CA MET A 201 16.56 9.09 1.72
C MET A 201 16.71 8.15 0.53
N LEU A 202 15.95 8.37 -0.54
CA LEU A 202 16.02 7.60 -1.78
C LEU A 202 16.69 8.43 -2.88
N THR A 203 17.73 7.88 -3.52
CA THR A 203 18.39 8.50 -4.66
C THR A 203 17.69 8.15 -5.97
N HIS A 204 17.99 8.90 -7.05
CA HIS A 204 17.50 8.54 -8.38
C HIS A 204 17.96 7.14 -8.78
N ARG A 205 19.21 6.78 -8.50
CA ARG A 205 19.74 5.42 -8.72
C ARG A 205 18.91 4.36 -8.01
N ASN A 206 18.57 4.59 -6.74
CA ASN A 206 17.76 3.61 -5.98
C ASN A 206 16.42 3.35 -6.66
N VAL A 207 15.68 4.41 -7.01
CA VAL A 207 14.34 4.29 -7.57
C VAL A 207 14.39 3.75 -9.00
N VAL A 208 15.25 4.28 -9.87
CA VAL A 208 15.32 3.87 -11.27
C VAL A 208 15.74 2.40 -11.40
N SER A 209 16.76 1.95 -10.65
CA SER A 209 17.16 0.54 -10.66
C SER A 209 16.03 -0.39 -10.19
N ASN A 210 15.25 0.04 -9.18
CA ASN A 210 14.11 -0.75 -8.70
C ASN A 210 12.99 -0.81 -9.75
N VAL A 211 12.71 0.29 -10.46
CA VAL A 211 11.78 0.32 -11.59
C VAL A 211 12.23 -0.65 -12.68
N GLN A 212 13.48 -0.57 -13.13
CA GLN A 212 14.04 -1.43 -14.17
C GLN A 212 13.95 -2.92 -13.79
N ALA A 213 14.29 -3.26 -12.56
CA ALA A 213 14.20 -4.64 -12.05
C ALA A 213 12.75 -5.13 -11.91
N THR A 214 11.83 -4.25 -11.50
CA THR A 214 10.39 -4.58 -11.41
C THR A 214 9.79 -4.88 -12.78
N LEU A 215 10.15 -4.12 -13.81
CA LEU A 215 9.69 -4.36 -15.19
C LEU A 215 10.13 -5.72 -15.74
N GLN A 216 11.31 -6.20 -15.34
CA GLN A 216 11.76 -7.54 -15.73
C GLN A 216 10.98 -8.66 -15.04
N ARG A 217 10.36 -8.38 -13.89
CA ARG A 217 9.62 -9.37 -13.10
C ARG A 217 8.13 -9.40 -13.42
N VAL A 218 7.54 -8.22 -13.57
CA VAL A 218 6.13 -8.05 -13.99
C VAL A 218 6.17 -7.18 -15.24
N ALA A 219 6.22 -7.81 -16.40
CA ALA A 219 6.40 -7.13 -17.69
C ALA A 219 5.10 -6.40 -18.14
N PRO A 220 4.91 -5.11 -17.79
CA PRO A 220 3.80 -4.32 -18.30
C PRO A 220 3.96 -4.11 -19.81
N GLN A 221 2.83 -4.07 -20.52
CA GLN A 221 2.78 -3.82 -21.96
C GLN A 221 2.29 -2.39 -22.21
N ALA A 222 2.66 -1.80 -23.33
CA ALA A 222 2.34 -0.39 -23.63
C ALA A 222 0.82 -0.10 -23.71
N ASP A 223 0.00 -1.11 -23.94
CA ASP A 223 -1.47 -1.02 -23.96
C ASP A 223 -2.13 -1.32 -22.59
N ASP A 224 -1.30 -1.58 -21.57
CA ASP A 224 -1.83 -1.77 -20.22
C ASP A 224 -2.38 -0.46 -19.63
N VAL A 225 -3.46 -0.63 -18.88
CA VAL A 225 -4.11 0.43 -18.13
C VAL A 225 -4.04 0.11 -16.64
N PHE A 226 -3.44 1.00 -15.88
CA PHE A 226 -3.40 0.95 -14.42
C PHE A 226 -4.56 1.74 -13.83
N LEU A 227 -5.10 1.30 -12.69
CA LEU A 227 -5.98 2.11 -11.85
C LEU A 227 -5.25 2.45 -10.55
N SER A 228 -4.83 3.71 -10.42
CA SER A 228 -4.11 4.24 -9.27
C SER A 228 -5.08 4.71 -8.20
N PHE A 229 -5.03 4.10 -7.01
CA PHE A 229 -5.83 4.45 -5.84
C PHE A 229 -5.05 4.37 -4.53
N LEU A 230 -3.90 3.70 -4.51
CA LEU A 230 -3.00 3.74 -3.36
C LEU A 230 -2.30 5.11 -3.31
N PRO A 231 -1.97 5.63 -2.11
CA PRO A 231 -1.39 6.98 -2.03
C PRO A 231 -0.04 7.09 -2.74
N LEU A 232 0.13 8.10 -3.60
CA LEU A 232 1.43 8.44 -4.21
C LEU A 232 2.48 8.88 -3.19
N SER A 233 2.10 9.15 -1.96
CA SER A 233 3.03 9.36 -0.84
C SER A 233 3.74 8.09 -0.38
N HIS A 234 3.26 6.90 -0.80
CA HIS A 234 3.85 5.62 -0.44
C HIS A 234 4.72 5.09 -1.58
N THR A 235 5.94 4.62 -1.26
CA THR A 235 6.92 4.14 -2.26
C THR A 235 6.38 3.03 -3.15
N PHE A 236 5.49 2.16 -2.65
CA PHE A 236 4.90 1.10 -3.45
C PHE A 236 4.11 1.65 -4.63
N GLU A 237 3.21 2.60 -4.40
CA GLU A 237 2.46 3.24 -5.49
C GLU A 237 3.39 4.09 -6.37
N ARG A 238 4.34 4.84 -5.77
CA ARG A 238 5.29 5.64 -6.55
C ARG A 238 6.08 4.79 -7.54
N THR A 239 6.57 3.64 -7.13
CA THR A 239 7.38 2.78 -8.01
C THR A 239 6.51 1.94 -8.93
N ALA A 240 5.58 1.15 -8.39
CA ALA A 240 4.81 0.18 -9.16
C ALA A 240 3.62 0.80 -9.92
N GLY A 241 2.96 1.83 -9.36
CA GLY A 241 1.77 2.48 -9.94
C GLY A 241 2.05 3.79 -10.68
N TYR A 242 3.28 4.32 -10.61
CA TYR A 242 3.61 5.60 -11.23
C TYR A 242 4.89 5.53 -12.10
N TYR A 243 6.06 5.23 -11.53
CA TYR A 243 7.30 5.25 -12.33
C TYR A 243 7.43 4.05 -13.28
N ALA A 244 6.98 2.85 -12.88
CA ALA A 244 6.98 1.69 -13.76
C ALA A 244 6.04 1.87 -14.96
N PRO A 245 4.81 2.40 -14.84
CA PRO A 245 3.99 2.82 -15.99
C PRO A 245 4.66 3.83 -16.92
N ILE A 246 5.39 4.83 -16.40
CA ILE A 246 6.17 5.77 -17.23
C ILE A 246 7.22 4.99 -18.05
N ALA A 247 7.96 4.11 -17.41
CA ALA A 247 8.99 3.31 -18.07
C ALA A 247 8.41 2.36 -19.13
N ALA A 248 7.24 1.77 -18.89
CA ALA A 248 6.57 0.86 -19.83
C ALA A 248 5.73 1.56 -20.89
N GLY A 249 5.36 2.84 -20.68
CA GLY A 249 4.48 3.59 -21.60
C GLY A 249 3.00 3.29 -21.43
N CYS A 250 2.60 2.83 -20.24
CA CYS A 250 1.23 2.48 -19.90
C CYS A 250 0.40 3.71 -19.53
N CYS A 251 -0.92 3.60 -19.65
CA CYS A 251 -1.85 4.58 -19.12
C CYS A 251 -2.10 4.36 -17.63
N VAL A 252 -2.11 5.45 -16.84
CA VAL A 252 -2.53 5.44 -15.43
C VAL A 252 -3.82 6.22 -15.28
N ALA A 253 -4.91 5.54 -14.91
CA ALA A 253 -6.17 6.17 -14.52
C ALA A 253 -6.18 6.42 -13.01
N PHE A 254 -6.50 7.64 -12.57
CA PHE A 254 -6.60 7.97 -11.15
C PHE A 254 -8.02 7.71 -10.66
N ALA A 255 -8.18 6.83 -9.68
CA ALA A 255 -9.48 6.58 -9.06
C ALA A 255 -10.07 7.86 -8.46
N ARG A 256 -11.39 8.04 -8.57
CA ARG A 256 -12.12 9.21 -8.04
C ARG A 256 -12.05 9.27 -6.50
N SER A 257 -12.22 8.13 -5.85
CA SER A 257 -12.03 7.94 -4.40
C SER A 257 -12.01 6.45 -4.05
N THR A 258 -11.68 6.11 -2.81
CA THR A 258 -11.75 4.73 -2.31
C THR A 258 -13.18 4.18 -2.25
N GLU A 259 -14.19 5.02 -2.05
CA GLU A 259 -15.62 4.66 -2.05
C GLU A 259 -16.10 4.34 -3.47
N LYS A 260 -15.58 5.06 -4.47
CA LYS A 260 -15.92 4.89 -5.88
C LYS A 260 -15.11 3.81 -6.61
N LEU A 261 -14.13 3.21 -5.93
CA LEU A 261 -13.20 2.24 -6.53
C LEU A 261 -13.91 1.09 -7.26
N ALA A 262 -15.02 0.57 -6.70
CA ALA A 262 -15.77 -0.52 -7.33
C ALA A 262 -16.47 -0.10 -8.64
N GLU A 263 -16.88 1.16 -8.77
CA GLU A 263 -17.43 1.72 -10.00
C GLU A 263 -16.30 1.99 -11.00
N ASP A 264 -15.19 2.57 -10.54
CA ASP A 264 -14.04 2.91 -11.35
C ASP A 264 -13.38 1.67 -11.97
N LEU A 265 -13.29 0.56 -11.23
CA LEU A 265 -12.83 -0.73 -11.75
C LEU A 265 -13.65 -1.19 -12.97
N LYS A 266 -14.98 -1.00 -12.93
CA LYS A 266 -15.87 -1.39 -14.03
C LYS A 266 -15.83 -0.44 -15.22
N THR A 267 -15.61 0.86 -14.95
CA THR A 267 -15.56 1.90 -15.98
C THR A 267 -14.21 1.94 -16.68
N VAL A 268 -13.12 2.00 -15.91
CA VAL A 268 -11.74 2.06 -16.42
C VAL A 268 -11.32 0.72 -17.02
N ARG A 269 -11.77 -0.39 -16.43
CA ARG A 269 -11.43 -1.77 -16.82
C ARG A 269 -9.91 -1.98 -16.90
N PRO A 270 -9.20 -1.80 -15.76
CA PRO A 270 -7.74 -1.89 -15.74
C PRO A 270 -7.26 -3.28 -16.14
N THR A 271 -6.06 -3.33 -16.71
CA THR A 271 -5.35 -4.58 -17.02
C THR A 271 -4.32 -4.92 -15.95
N ILE A 272 -3.81 -3.90 -15.25
CA ILE A 272 -2.92 -4.05 -14.11
C ILE A 272 -3.51 -3.28 -12.91
N LEU A 273 -3.51 -3.93 -11.74
CA LEU A 273 -3.96 -3.33 -10.50
C LEU A 273 -2.88 -3.47 -9.42
N VAL A 274 -2.31 -2.36 -8.98
CA VAL A 274 -1.44 -2.32 -7.80
C VAL A 274 -2.32 -2.12 -6.57
N SER A 275 -2.26 -3.04 -5.61
CA SER A 275 -3.25 -3.12 -4.54
C SER A 275 -2.64 -3.63 -3.23
N VAL A 276 -3.44 -3.61 -2.18
CA VAL A 276 -3.13 -4.15 -0.85
C VAL A 276 -4.13 -5.24 -0.47
N PRO A 277 -3.78 -6.18 0.43
CA PRO A 277 -4.63 -7.29 0.83
C PRO A 277 -6.06 -6.91 1.20
N ARG A 278 -6.25 -5.75 1.85
CA ARG A 278 -7.56 -5.27 2.31
C ARG A 278 -8.62 -5.15 1.22
N ILE A 279 -8.22 -4.89 -0.02
CA ILE A 279 -9.14 -4.83 -1.16
C ILE A 279 -9.69 -6.23 -1.47
N TYR A 280 -8.79 -7.23 -1.50
CA TYR A 280 -9.18 -8.62 -1.74
C TYR A 280 -10.05 -9.16 -0.59
N GLU A 281 -9.72 -8.84 0.66
CA GLU A 281 -10.51 -9.20 1.85
C GLU A 281 -11.95 -8.68 1.74
N ARG A 282 -12.13 -7.39 1.41
CA ARG A 282 -13.45 -6.78 1.22
C ARG A 282 -14.27 -7.46 0.10
N VAL A 283 -13.61 -7.71 -1.03
CA VAL A 283 -14.27 -8.38 -2.15
C VAL A 283 -14.64 -9.81 -1.76
N TYR A 284 -13.73 -10.54 -1.10
CA TYR A 284 -13.98 -11.89 -0.61
C TYR A 284 -15.16 -11.95 0.37
N ALA A 285 -15.18 -11.10 1.38
CA ALA A 285 -16.28 -11.01 2.34
C ALA A 285 -17.63 -10.73 1.67
N ARG A 286 -17.66 -9.81 0.69
CA ARG A 286 -18.86 -9.53 -0.09
C ARG A 286 -19.34 -10.73 -0.90
N MET A 287 -18.40 -11.49 -1.48
CA MET A 287 -18.73 -12.71 -2.22
C MET A 287 -19.32 -13.78 -1.32
N GLN A 288 -18.72 -14.01 -0.16
CA GLN A 288 -19.23 -14.95 0.84
C GLN A 288 -20.66 -14.58 1.26
N ALA A 289 -20.94 -13.32 1.53
CA ALA A 289 -22.27 -12.83 1.86
C ALA A 289 -23.30 -13.09 0.73
N LEU A 290 -22.90 -12.94 -0.54
CA LEU A 290 -23.79 -13.16 -1.69
C LEU A 290 -24.16 -14.64 -1.90
N VAL A 291 -23.31 -15.57 -1.50
CA VAL A 291 -23.55 -17.01 -1.66
C VAL A 291 -24.16 -17.67 -0.43
N ALA A 292 -23.98 -17.10 0.76
CA ALA A 292 -24.44 -17.66 2.04
C ALA A 292 -25.96 -17.95 2.11
N GLY A 293 -26.78 -17.19 1.35
CA GLY A 293 -28.25 -17.39 1.31
C GLY A 293 -28.72 -18.62 0.50
N SER A 294 -27.80 -19.42 -0.11
CA SER A 294 -28.19 -20.55 -0.97
C SER A 294 -27.15 -21.66 -0.94
N ALA A 295 -27.52 -22.83 -0.45
CA ALA A 295 -26.66 -24.01 -0.42
C ALA A 295 -26.11 -24.39 -1.81
N LEU A 296 -26.92 -24.22 -2.87
CA LEU A 296 -26.46 -24.46 -4.24
C LEU A 296 -25.37 -23.47 -4.68
N LYS A 297 -25.57 -22.16 -4.43
CA LYS A 297 -24.57 -21.14 -4.76
C LYS A 297 -23.26 -21.38 -3.99
N THR A 298 -23.35 -21.71 -2.70
CA THR A 298 -22.19 -22.04 -1.87
C THR A 298 -21.43 -23.24 -2.42
N ARG A 299 -22.12 -24.31 -2.80
CA ARG A 299 -21.49 -25.50 -3.41
C ARG A 299 -20.85 -25.21 -4.76
N LEU A 300 -21.52 -24.45 -5.63
CA LEU A 300 -20.97 -24.05 -6.94
C LEU A 300 -19.75 -23.14 -6.78
N PHE A 301 -19.78 -22.22 -5.82
CA PHE A 301 -18.65 -21.35 -5.51
C PHE A 301 -17.45 -22.16 -5.01
N ALA A 302 -17.65 -23.07 -4.06
CA ALA A 302 -16.60 -23.95 -3.56
C ALA A 302 -16.03 -24.87 -4.67
N ALA A 303 -16.90 -25.41 -5.54
CA ALA A 303 -16.47 -26.21 -6.69
C ALA A 303 -15.63 -25.38 -7.67
N ALA A 304 -16.04 -24.14 -7.99
CA ALA A 304 -15.30 -23.25 -8.87
C ALA A 304 -13.90 -22.92 -8.30
N GLN A 305 -13.83 -22.62 -7.00
CA GLN A 305 -12.54 -22.42 -6.33
C GLN A 305 -11.65 -23.66 -6.41
N ALA A 306 -12.17 -24.84 -6.05
CA ALA A 306 -11.38 -26.06 -6.02
C ALA A 306 -10.88 -26.49 -7.41
N VAL A 307 -11.75 -26.46 -8.42
CA VAL A 307 -11.38 -26.78 -9.80
C VAL A 307 -10.36 -25.79 -10.34
N GLY A 308 -10.63 -24.49 -10.18
CA GLY A 308 -9.75 -23.44 -10.67
C GLY A 308 -8.39 -23.45 -9.95
N TRP A 309 -8.37 -23.68 -8.63
CA TRP A 309 -7.12 -23.80 -7.86
C TRP A 309 -6.25 -24.98 -8.35
N ARG A 310 -6.81 -26.17 -8.56
CA ARG A 310 -6.07 -27.29 -9.11
C ARG A 310 -5.52 -27.01 -10.51
N ARG A 311 -6.29 -26.29 -11.34
CA ARG A 311 -5.83 -25.85 -12.67
C ARG A 311 -4.65 -24.88 -12.55
N PHE A 312 -4.74 -23.91 -11.66
CA PHE A 312 -3.65 -22.97 -11.36
C PHE A 312 -2.40 -23.72 -10.89
N CYS A 313 -2.52 -24.60 -9.91
CA CYS A 313 -1.39 -25.38 -9.40
C CYS A 313 -0.70 -26.21 -10.51
N ARG A 314 -1.46 -26.84 -11.41
CA ARG A 314 -0.87 -27.58 -12.54
C ARG A 314 -0.08 -26.67 -13.49
N VAL A 315 -0.58 -25.47 -13.76
CA VAL A 315 0.14 -24.48 -14.59
C VAL A 315 1.43 -24.02 -13.92
N GLN A 316 1.39 -23.81 -12.61
CA GLN A 316 2.54 -23.31 -11.83
C GLN A 316 3.48 -24.43 -11.34
N GLY A 317 3.14 -25.71 -11.56
CA GLY A 317 3.92 -26.83 -11.02
C GLY A 317 3.86 -26.97 -9.50
N LEU A 318 2.79 -26.46 -8.87
CA LEU A 318 2.62 -26.49 -7.42
C LEU A 318 1.88 -27.76 -6.96
N PRO A 319 2.17 -28.28 -5.75
CA PRO A 319 1.39 -29.35 -5.15
C PRO A 319 -0.02 -28.88 -4.79
N PHE A 320 -0.98 -29.78 -4.85
CA PHE A 320 -2.35 -29.55 -4.38
C PHE A 320 -2.94 -30.81 -3.76
N GLU A 321 -3.88 -30.65 -2.85
CA GLU A 321 -4.56 -31.75 -2.19
C GLU A 321 -5.66 -32.36 -3.10
N GLY A 322 -5.81 -33.66 -3.05
CA GLY A 322 -6.89 -34.43 -3.71
C GLY A 322 -6.49 -35.07 -5.05
N HIS A 323 -7.21 -36.12 -5.42
CA HIS A 323 -6.97 -36.95 -6.63
C HIS A 323 -7.97 -36.63 -7.76
N ALA A 324 -8.26 -35.36 -8.03
CA ALA A 324 -9.15 -35.03 -9.14
C ALA A 324 -8.46 -35.16 -10.50
N SER A 325 -9.13 -35.85 -11.43
CA SER A 325 -8.67 -36.00 -12.81
C SER A 325 -8.54 -34.64 -13.51
N ALA A 326 -7.43 -34.41 -14.21
CA ALA A 326 -7.25 -33.23 -15.04
C ALA A 326 -8.35 -33.10 -16.10
N LEU A 327 -8.82 -34.22 -16.63
CA LEU A 327 -9.94 -34.27 -17.58
C LEU A 327 -11.24 -33.75 -16.98
N PHE A 328 -11.57 -34.16 -15.74
CA PHE A 328 -12.76 -33.66 -15.04
C PHE A 328 -12.68 -32.14 -14.85
N ASP A 329 -11.54 -31.62 -14.39
CA ASP A 329 -11.35 -30.18 -14.17
C ASP A 329 -11.45 -29.40 -15.49
N THR A 330 -11.00 -29.99 -16.60
CA THR A 330 -11.07 -29.36 -17.93
C THR A 330 -12.51 -29.29 -18.44
N LEU A 331 -13.31 -30.36 -18.22
CA LEU A 331 -14.70 -30.41 -18.64
C LEU A 331 -15.64 -29.57 -17.73
N ALA A 332 -15.37 -29.54 -16.43
CA ALA A 332 -16.21 -28.78 -15.47
C ALA A 332 -15.94 -27.27 -15.54
N TRP A 333 -14.71 -26.84 -15.84
CA TRP A 333 -14.33 -25.44 -15.78
C TRP A 333 -15.15 -24.49 -16.63
N PRO A 334 -15.48 -24.77 -17.92
CA PRO A 334 -16.22 -23.80 -18.73
C PRO A 334 -17.56 -23.39 -18.13
N LEU A 335 -18.27 -24.31 -17.50
CA LEU A 335 -19.54 -24.04 -16.82
C LEU A 335 -19.33 -23.24 -15.54
N LEU A 336 -18.39 -23.66 -14.69
CA LEU A 336 -18.04 -22.98 -13.44
C LEU A 336 -17.47 -21.58 -13.70
N ASP A 337 -16.68 -21.43 -14.75
CA ASP A 337 -16.16 -20.13 -15.19
C ASP A 337 -17.30 -19.19 -15.58
N ARG A 338 -18.22 -19.66 -16.43
CA ARG A 338 -19.33 -18.83 -16.90
C ARG A 338 -20.26 -18.40 -15.77
N LEU A 339 -20.56 -19.30 -14.83
CA LEU A 339 -21.54 -19.05 -13.77
C LEU A 339 -20.96 -18.33 -12.56
N ILE A 340 -19.69 -18.55 -12.22
CA ILE A 340 -19.08 -18.07 -10.97
C ILE A 340 -17.86 -17.19 -11.22
N ALA A 341 -16.85 -17.68 -11.92
CA ALA A 341 -15.56 -16.99 -11.99
C ALA A 341 -15.60 -15.74 -12.90
N ARG A 342 -16.26 -15.81 -14.05
CA ARG A 342 -16.40 -14.69 -14.99
C ARG A 342 -17.18 -13.50 -14.40
N PRO A 343 -18.35 -13.69 -13.73
CA PRO A 343 -19.03 -12.60 -13.02
C PRO A 343 -18.16 -11.93 -11.95
N LEU A 344 -17.32 -12.69 -11.25
CA LEU A 344 -16.39 -12.13 -10.30
C LEU A 344 -15.31 -11.27 -11.00
N ARG A 345 -14.63 -11.83 -12.01
CA ARG A 345 -13.62 -11.07 -12.74
C ARG A 345 -14.19 -9.79 -13.35
N ALA A 346 -15.47 -9.78 -13.72
CA ALA A 346 -16.16 -8.58 -14.19
C ALA A 346 -16.25 -7.46 -13.13
N GLN A 347 -16.22 -7.79 -11.82
CA GLN A 347 -16.15 -6.78 -10.76
C GLN A 347 -14.82 -6.00 -10.78
N PHE A 348 -13.75 -6.60 -11.31
CA PHE A 348 -12.45 -5.98 -11.55
C PHE A 348 -12.31 -5.43 -12.99
N GLY A 349 -13.41 -5.23 -13.71
CA GLY A 349 -13.42 -4.74 -15.09
C GLY A 349 -13.25 -5.83 -16.16
N GLY A 350 -13.00 -7.08 -15.78
CA GLY A 350 -12.95 -8.26 -16.68
C GLY A 350 -11.74 -8.32 -17.62
N ARG A 351 -10.74 -7.43 -17.47
CA ARG A 351 -9.54 -7.35 -18.31
C ARG A 351 -8.23 -7.51 -17.53
N LEU A 352 -8.30 -7.72 -16.21
CA LEU A 352 -7.12 -7.88 -15.37
C LEU A 352 -6.25 -9.02 -15.86
N ARG A 353 -4.99 -8.72 -16.19
CA ARG A 353 -3.96 -9.70 -16.50
C ARG A 353 -2.91 -9.84 -15.38
N VAL A 354 -2.76 -8.80 -14.52
CA VAL A 354 -1.94 -8.84 -13.31
C VAL A 354 -2.59 -7.99 -12.21
N ALA A 355 -2.67 -8.58 -11.02
CA ALA A 355 -3.10 -7.87 -9.81
C ALA A 355 -2.01 -8.03 -8.75
N VAL A 356 -1.21 -6.97 -8.53
CA VAL A 356 -0.10 -7.00 -7.58
C VAL A 356 -0.63 -6.72 -6.18
N SER A 357 -0.34 -7.60 -5.22
CA SER A 357 -0.64 -7.39 -3.80
C SER A 357 0.66 -7.18 -3.03
N GLY A 358 0.78 -6.05 -2.33
CA GLY A 358 1.96 -5.70 -1.54
C GLY A 358 1.64 -4.92 -0.28
N GLY A 359 2.68 -4.55 0.47
CA GLY A 359 2.58 -3.71 1.66
C GLY A 359 2.11 -4.42 2.94
N ALA A 360 1.45 -5.58 2.82
CA ALA A 360 1.06 -6.46 3.93
C ALA A 360 0.91 -7.91 3.41
N PRO A 361 0.96 -8.93 4.28
CA PRO A 361 0.73 -10.32 3.87
C PRO A 361 -0.69 -10.53 3.34
N LEU A 362 -0.84 -11.33 2.28
CA LEU A 362 -2.13 -11.78 1.78
C LEU A 362 -2.43 -13.17 2.33
N SER A 363 -3.61 -13.34 2.95
CA SER A 363 -4.05 -14.65 3.45
C SER A 363 -4.05 -15.71 2.33
N GLN A 364 -3.52 -16.88 2.61
CA GLN A 364 -3.50 -18.00 1.65
C GLN A 364 -4.91 -18.38 1.19
N THR A 365 -5.89 -18.38 2.08
CA THR A 365 -7.30 -18.64 1.75
C THR A 365 -7.81 -17.68 0.68
N ILE A 366 -7.48 -16.39 0.83
CA ILE A 366 -7.87 -15.34 -0.12
C ILE A 366 -7.10 -15.50 -1.42
N ALA A 367 -5.78 -15.71 -1.36
CA ALA A 367 -4.96 -15.95 -2.54
C ALA A 367 -5.46 -17.16 -3.35
N HIS A 368 -5.73 -18.30 -2.70
CA HIS A 368 -6.27 -19.50 -3.34
C HIS A 368 -7.65 -19.25 -3.97
N CYS A 369 -8.52 -18.51 -3.28
CA CYS A 369 -9.83 -18.14 -3.82
C CYS A 369 -9.68 -17.33 -5.12
N PHE A 370 -8.93 -16.24 -5.10
CA PHE A 370 -8.81 -15.36 -6.26
C PHE A 370 -8.08 -16.03 -7.42
N LEU A 371 -6.97 -16.71 -7.17
CA LEU A 371 -6.25 -17.49 -8.19
C LEU A 371 -7.10 -18.62 -8.75
N GLY A 372 -7.84 -19.33 -7.89
CA GLY A 372 -8.77 -20.36 -8.31
C GLY A 372 -9.93 -19.81 -9.14
N LEU A 373 -10.38 -18.59 -8.91
CA LEU A 373 -11.41 -17.93 -9.71
C LEU A 373 -10.84 -17.16 -10.92
N GLY A 374 -9.53 -17.30 -11.18
CA GLY A 374 -8.88 -16.73 -12.35
C GLY A 374 -8.60 -15.23 -12.26
N VAL A 375 -8.52 -14.66 -11.05
CA VAL A 375 -7.95 -13.34 -10.83
C VAL A 375 -6.44 -13.50 -10.62
N PRO A 376 -5.58 -12.96 -11.49
CA PRO A 376 -4.15 -13.25 -11.52
C PRO A 376 -3.39 -12.45 -10.46
N VAL A 377 -3.58 -12.79 -9.19
CA VAL A 377 -2.95 -12.11 -8.06
C VAL A 377 -1.51 -12.60 -7.91
N VAL A 378 -0.56 -11.66 -7.85
CA VAL A 378 0.85 -11.89 -7.52
C VAL A 378 1.21 -11.11 -6.27
N GLN A 379 2.00 -11.71 -5.38
CA GLN A 379 2.47 -11.04 -4.19
C GLN A 379 3.87 -10.47 -4.41
N GLY A 380 4.13 -9.29 -3.84
CA GLY A 380 5.45 -8.69 -3.75
C GLY A 380 5.77 -8.27 -2.33
N TYR A 381 7.06 -8.26 -2.01
CA TYR A 381 7.61 -7.85 -0.73
C TYR A 381 8.60 -6.71 -0.93
N GLY A 382 8.58 -5.79 0.03
CA GLY A 382 9.52 -4.69 0.09
C GLY A 382 9.18 -3.71 1.20
N MET A 383 9.99 -2.69 1.30
CA MET A 383 9.87 -1.63 2.29
C MET A 383 10.34 -0.30 1.70
N THR A 384 10.00 0.81 2.32
CA THR A 384 10.41 2.13 1.83
C THR A 384 11.92 2.22 1.65
N GLU A 385 12.67 1.62 2.56
CA GLU A 385 14.13 1.57 2.60
C GLU A 385 14.75 0.77 1.43
N THR A 386 13.93 0.09 0.60
CA THR A 386 14.38 -0.69 -0.57
C THR A 386 13.80 -0.21 -1.92
N SER A 387 13.12 0.92 -1.98
CA SER A 387 12.64 1.69 -3.18
C SER A 387 11.52 1.09 -4.06
N PRO A 388 10.52 0.32 -3.64
CA PRO A 388 10.45 -0.45 -2.41
C PRO A 388 10.72 -1.94 -2.62
N VAL A 389 10.68 -2.49 -3.88
CA VAL A 389 10.52 -3.92 -4.13
C VAL A 389 11.83 -4.67 -3.94
N VAL A 390 11.78 -5.69 -3.08
CA VAL A 390 12.88 -6.65 -2.86
C VAL A 390 12.64 -7.92 -3.66
N ALA A 391 11.41 -8.44 -3.61
CA ALA A 391 11.03 -9.69 -4.25
C ALA A 391 9.58 -9.61 -4.75
N ALA A 392 9.28 -10.35 -5.80
CA ALA A 392 7.92 -10.52 -6.29
C ALA A 392 7.72 -11.87 -6.97
N ASN A 393 6.49 -12.41 -6.87
CA ASN A 393 6.00 -13.42 -7.79
C ASN A 393 5.81 -12.80 -9.19
N ALA A 394 5.80 -13.64 -10.21
CA ALA A 394 5.45 -13.27 -11.59
C ALA A 394 4.26 -14.10 -12.06
N PRO A 395 3.49 -13.67 -13.05
CA PRO A 395 2.34 -14.45 -13.54
C PRO A 395 2.69 -15.89 -13.95
N GLU A 396 3.88 -16.09 -14.49
CA GLU A 396 4.42 -17.39 -14.95
C GLU A 396 5.18 -18.16 -13.87
N ASP A 397 5.50 -17.53 -12.73
CA ASP A 397 6.27 -18.10 -11.62
C ASP A 397 5.66 -17.62 -10.29
N ASN A 398 4.45 -18.11 -9.98
CA ASN A 398 3.62 -17.63 -8.89
C ASN A 398 3.35 -18.72 -7.86
N ASP A 399 4.02 -18.62 -6.71
CA ASP A 399 3.72 -19.42 -5.52
C ASP A 399 3.14 -18.51 -4.43
N PRO A 400 1.82 -18.55 -4.19
CA PRO A 400 1.16 -17.66 -3.24
C PRO A 400 1.53 -17.93 -1.77
N ALA A 401 2.26 -19.01 -1.45
CA ALA A 401 2.82 -19.23 -0.12
C ALA A 401 4.09 -18.38 0.12
N THR A 402 4.61 -17.72 -0.92
CA THR A 402 5.83 -16.92 -0.89
C THR A 402 5.59 -15.52 -1.47
N VAL A 403 6.55 -14.64 -1.25
CA VAL A 403 6.59 -13.32 -1.92
C VAL A 403 7.45 -13.34 -3.19
N GLY A 404 7.73 -14.56 -3.71
CA GLY A 404 8.47 -14.76 -4.94
C GLY A 404 9.99 -14.71 -4.78
N ARG A 405 10.66 -14.49 -5.92
CA ARG A 405 12.13 -14.41 -6.00
C ARG A 405 12.61 -12.97 -5.83
N PRO A 406 13.83 -12.76 -5.33
CA PRO A 406 14.48 -11.45 -5.37
C PRO A 406 14.49 -10.87 -6.78
N LEU A 407 14.34 -9.54 -6.87
CA LEU A 407 14.50 -8.83 -8.14
C LEU A 407 15.96 -8.93 -8.64
N VAL A 408 16.15 -8.74 -9.93
CA VAL A 408 17.49 -8.70 -10.53
C VAL A 408 18.32 -7.60 -9.87
N GLY A 409 19.54 -7.96 -9.46
CA GLY A 409 20.47 -7.05 -8.75
C GLY A 409 20.20 -6.92 -7.25
N VAL A 410 19.21 -7.61 -6.71
CA VAL A 410 18.92 -7.66 -5.27
C VAL A 410 19.46 -8.96 -4.69
N GLU A 411 20.34 -8.84 -3.71
CA GLU A 411 20.88 -9.94 -2.94
C GLU A 411 20.14 -10.04 -1.61
N VAL A 412 19.87 -11.27 -1.18
CA VAL A 412 19.21 -11.56 0.09
C VAL A 412 19.91 -12.69 0.84
N LYS A 413 19.93 -12.59 2.16
CA LYS A 413 20.38 -13.69 3.05
C LYS A 413 19.61 -13.67 4.34
N ILE A 414 19.65 -14.82 5.04
CA ILE A 414 19.10 -14.93 6.39
C ILE A 414 20.22 -14.67 7.39
N GLY A 415 20.01 -13.69 8.25
CA GLY A 415 20.87 -13.36 9.38
C GLY A 415 20.39 -13.97 10.69
N ASP A 416 20.85 -13.40 11.81
CA ASP A 416 20.47 -13.81 13.15
C ASP A 416 18.95 -13.67 13.36
N ASN A 417 18.38 -14.49 14.22
CA ASN A 417 16.94 -14.53 14.51
C ASN A 417 16.06 -14.74 13.26
N ARG A 418 16.58 -15.35 12.21
CA ARG A 418 15.94 -15.51 10.89
C ARG A 418 15.63 -14.17 10.23
N GLU A 419 16.30 -13.10 10.59
CA GLU A 419 16.10 -11.78 9.97
C GLU A 419 16.50 -11.82 8.49
N LEU A 420 15.64 -11.33 7.61
CA LEU A 420 15.97 -11.11 6.20
C LEU A 420 16.90 -9.90 6.08
N LEU A 421 18.04 -10.09 5.48
CA LEU A 421 19.01 -9.05 5.16
C LEU A 421 19.03 -8.82 3.66
N VAL A 422 19.08 -7.54 3.24
CA VAL A 422 18.97 -7.14 1.83
C VAL A 422 20.14 -6.25 1.44
N ARG A 423 20.69 -6.48 0.24
CA ARG A 423 21.69 -5.63 -0.39
C ARG A 423 21.33 -5.45 -1.86
N GLY A 424 21.54 -4.25 -2.40
CA GLY A 424 21.29 -3.98 -3.81
C GLY A 424 21.15 -2.50 -4.11
N PRO A 425 21.06 -2.12 -5.40
CA PRO A 425 21.03 -0.73 -5.82
C PRO A 425 19.76 0.02 -5.36
N GLY A 426 18.68 -0.69 -5.04
CA GLY A 426 17.45 -0.11 -4.51
C GLY A 426 17.48 0.25 -3.03
N VAL A 427 18.53 -0.13 -2.28
CA VAL A 427 18.65 0.15 -0.84
C VAL A 427 18.94 1.63 -0.61
N MET A 428 18.21 2.23 0.34
CA MET A 428 18.28 3.64 0.71
C MET A 428 19.71 4.11 1.05
N ARG A 429 19.92 5.42 0.96
CA ARG A 429 21.16 6.04 1.48
C ARG A 429 21.20 6.01 3.02
N GLY A 430 20.07 6.13 3.69
CA GLY A 430 19.93 6.21 5.13
C GLY A 430 18.69 7.00 5.53
N TYR A 431 18.60 7.36 6.82
CA TYR A 431 17.52 8.19 7.36
C TYR A 431 17.97 9.64 7.50
N TRP A 432 17.12 10.56 7.07
CA TRP A 432 17.35 12.01 7.13
C TRP A 432 17.56 12.48 8.57
N LYS A 433 18.72 13.14 8.83
CA LYS A 433 19.10 13.66 10.17
C LYS A 433 19.04 12.58 11.28
N ARG A 434 19.31 11.31 10.96
CA ARG A 434 19.24 10.17 11.90
C ARG A 434 20.42 9.21 11.66
N ASP A 435 21.64 9.68 11.97
CA ASP A 435 22.86 8.89 11.71
C ASP A 435 22.93 7.62 12.55
N GLU A 436 22.50 7.67 13.82
CA GLU A 436 22.44 6.50 14.69
C GLU A 436 21.42 5.47 14.18
N ASP A 437 20.21 5.91 13.81
CA ASP A 437 19.21 5.03 13.24
C ASP A 437 19.69 4.41 11.92
N THR A 438 20.43 5.19 11.12
CA THR A 438 21.04 4.71 9.88
C THR A 438 22.09 3.65 10.17
N ALA A 439 23.00 3.88 11.12
CA ALA A 439 24.00 2.91 11.51
C ALA A 439 23.38 1.60 12.02
N HIS A 440 22.30 1.69 12.81
CA HIS A 440 21.58 0.51 13.31
C HIS A 440 20.79 -0.24 12.23
N ALA A 441 20.42 0.43 11.13
CA ALA A 441 19.71 -0.20 10.02
C ALA A 441 20.61 -1.09 9.16
N PHE A 442 21.94 -0.97 9.28
CA PHE A 442 22.88 -1.74 8.49
C PHE A 442 23.76 -2.64 9.35
N ALA A 443 24.12 -3.81 8.81
CA ALA A 443 25.10 -4.72 9.35
C ALA A 443 26.01 -5.19 8.21
N ASP A 444 27.28 -4.85 8.25
CA ASP A 444 28.30 -5.23 7.25
C ASP A 444 27.86 -4.92 5.79
N GLY A 445 27.23 -3.77 5.58
CA GLY A 445 26.73 -3.33 4.27
C GLY A 445 25.40 -3.98 3.84
N TRP A 446 24.75 -4.74 4.71
CA TRP A 446 23.41 -5.30 4.49
C TRP A 446 22.36 -4.50 5.27
N LEU A 447 21.28 -4.14 4.60
CA LEU A 447 20.11 -3.57 5.26
C LEU A 447 19.39 -4.64 6.07
N ARG A 448 19.13 -4.35 7.33
CA ARG A 448 18.31 -5.14 8.25
C ARG A 448 16.86 -4.78 8.02
N THR A 449 16.05 -5.76 7.57
CA THR A 449 14.65 -5.47 7.27
C THR A 449 13.76 -5.43 8.50
N GLY A 450 14.20 -6.06 9.60
CA GLY A 450 13.37 -6.32 10.77
C GLY A 450 12.29 -7.37 10.53
N ASP A 451 12.26 -8.02 9.37
CA ASP A 451 11.32 -9.07 9.03
C ASP A 451 12.01 -10.44 9.09
N GLN A 452 11.36 -11.43 9.69
CA GLN A 452 11.81 -12.81 9.67
C GLN A 452 11.38 -13.48 8.37
N ALA A 453 12.27 -14.30 7.80
CA ALA A 453 11.99 -15.00 6.55
C ALA A 453 12.65 -16.39 6.50
N ALA A 454 12.19 -17.17 5.53
CA ALA A 454 12.87 -18.38 5.03
C ALA A 454 13.10 -18.23 3.53
N ILE A 455 14.20 -18.78 3.03
CA ILE A 455 14.52 -18.83 1.60
C ILE A 455 14.56 -20.30 1.19
N GLU A 456 13.60 -20.72 0.35
CA GLU A 456 13.45 -22.09 -0.13
C GLU A 456 13.38 -22.08 -1.66
N ALA A 457 14.23 -22.85 -2.31
CA ALA A 457 14.35 -22.91 -3.78
C ALA A 457 14.48 -21.51 -4.45
N GLY A 458 15.13 -20.55 -3.75
CA GLY A 458 15.32 -19.17 -4.21
C GLY A 458 14.07 -18.28 -4.07
N ARG A 459 13.00 -18.73 -3.44
CA ARG A 459 11.81 -17.95 -3.12
C ARG A 459 11.84 -17.53 -1.65
N ILE A 460 11.32 -16.35 -1.36
CA ILE A 460 11.27 -15.78 -0.02
C ILE A 460 9.88 -16.00 0.57
N ARG A 461 9.83 -16.55 1.78
CA ARG A 461 8.63 -16.63 2.61
C ARG A 461 8.82 -15.74 3.83
N ILE A 462 7.98 -14.72 3.99
CA ILE A 462 7.98 -13.87 5.17
C ILE A 462 7.27 -14.61 6.31
N LEU A 463 7.87 -14.61 7.50
CA LEU A 463 7.39 -15.33 8.69
C LEU A 463 6.82 -14.39 9.75
N GLY A 464 7.11 -13.08 9.66
CA GLY A 464 6.66 -12.06 10.60
C GLY A 464 7.71 -11.00 10.87
N ARG A 465 7.45 -10.12 11.84
CA ARG A 465 8.41 -9.09 12.25
C ARG A 465 9.18 -9.51 13.49
N VAL A 466 10.51 -9.32 13.48
CA VAL A 466 11.39 -9.65 14.60
C VAL A 466 10.91 -8.98 15.92
N LYS A 467 10.50 -7.70 15.86
CA LYS A 467 10.04 -6.92 17.02
C LYS A 467 8.58 -7.16 17.41
N GLU A 468 7.81 -7.85 16.58
CA GLU A 468 6.38 -8.12 16.83
C GLU A 468 6.13 -9.56 17.26
N ILE A 469 7.16 -10.41 17.24
CA ILE A 469 7.04 -11.77 17.75
C ILE A 469 6.64 -11.73 19.22
N ILE A 470 5.52 -12.34 19.52
CA ILE A 470 5.05 -12.54 20.90
C ILE A 470 5.87 -13.66 21.50
N VAL A 471 6.51 -13.40 22.64
CA VAL A 471 7.16 -14.42 23.44
C VAL A 471 6.34 -14.63 24.71
N THR A 472 5.65 -15.76 24.79
CA THR A 472 4.84 -16.09 25.96
C THR A 472 5.70 -16.31 27.20
N SER A 473 5.10 -16.29 28.38
CA SER A 473 5.81 -16.63 29.65
C SER A 473 6.34 -18.07 29.67
N THR A 474 5.89 -18.93 28.79
CA THR A 474 6.38 -20.30 28.57
C THR A 474 7.50 -20.39 27.53
N GLY A 475 7.90 -19.25 26.92
CA GLY A 475 8.98 -19.19 25.94
C GLY A 475 8.57 -19.49 24.49
N GLU A 476 7.29 -19.70 24.23
CA GLU A 476 6.80 -19.94 22.87
C GLU A 476 6.86 -18.65 22.04
N LYS A 477 7.35 -18.76 20.78
CA LYS A 477 7.48 -17.64 19.84
C LYS A 477 6.38 -17.70 18.80
N ILE A 478 5.54 -16.67 18.73
CA ILE A 478 4.33 -16.64 17.91
C ILE A 478 4.33 -15.37 17.08
N ALA A 479 4.15 -15.52 15.76
CA ALA A 479 3.93 -14.41 14.84
C ALA A 479 2.44 -14.01 14.89
N PRO A 480 2.08 -12.82 15.41
CA PRO A 480 0.68 -12.45 15.60
C PRO A 480 -0.05 -12.20 14.29
N VAL A 481 0.65 -11.76 13.25
CA VAL A 481 0.06 -11.34 11.97
C VAL A 481 -0.68 -12.48 11.28
N ASP A 482 -0.11 -13.70 11.30
CA ASP A 482 -0.75 -14.86 10.67
C ASP A 482 -2.06 -15.24 11.38
N LEU A 483 -2.09 -15.13 12.71
CA LEU A 483 -3.30 -15.35 13.50
C LEU A 483 -4.35 -14.26 13.23
N GLU A 484 -3.93 -13.00 13.17
CA GLU A 484 -4.81 -11.86 12.85
C GLU A 484 -5.45 -12.04 11.48
N LEU A 485 -4.67 -12.47 10.48
CA LEU A 485 -5.18 -12.77 9.13
C LEU A 485 -6.13 -13.97 9.11
N ALA A 486 -5.83 -15.03 9.86
CA ALA A 486 -6.72 -16.19 9.94
C ALA A 486 -8.07 -15.82 10.58
N ILE A 487 -8.05 -15.01 11.65
CA ILE A 487 -9.25 -14.57 12.36
C ILE A 487 -10.08 -13.60 11.51
N THR A 488 -9.45 -12.63 10.85
CA THR A 488 -10.16 -11.71 9.92
C THR A 488 -10.70 -12.42 8.67
N GLY A 489 -10.34 -13.66 8.42
CA GLY A 489 -10.97 -14.52 7.42
C GLY A 489 -12.45 -14.86 7.74
N ASP A 490 -12.88 -14.76 9.00
CA ASP A 490 -14.28 -14.84 9.40
C ASP A 490 -14.92 -13.44 9.33
N ALA A 491 -16.01 -13.33 8.57
CA ALA A 491 -16.69 -12.06 8.31
C ALA A 491 -17.24 -11.35 9.56
N LEU A 492 -17.36 -12.04 10.70
CA LEU A 492 -17.75 -11.43 11.97
C LEU A 492 -16.69 -10.43 12.48
N PHE A 493 -15.42 -10.58 12.09
CA PHE A 493 -14.29 -9.81 12.62
C PHE A 493 -13.74 -8.84 11.58
N ASP A 494 -14.02 -7.54 11.74
CA ASP A 494 -13.53 -6.50 10.83
C ASP A 494 -12.05 -6.17 11.05
N GLN A 495 -11.60 -6.19 12.33
CA GLN A 495 -10.21 -5.91 12.72
C GLN A 495 -9.83 -6.75 13.93
N VAL A 496 -8.58 -7.20 13.98
CA VAL A 496 -8.06 -8.10 15.03
C VAL A 496 -6.70 -7.62 15.49
N TYR A 497 -6.48 -7.62 16.79
CA TYR A 497 -5.18 -7.39 17.43
C TYR A 497 -4.89 -8.56 18.37
N VAL A 498 -3.84 -9.34 18.03
CA VAL A 498 -3.37 -10.48 18.81
C VAL A 498 -2.22 -10.04 19.73
N PHE A 499 -2.26 -10.47 20.98
CA PHE A 499 -1.26 -10.14 22.01
C PHE A 499 -1.09 -11.27 23.02
N GLY A 500 -0.02 -11.22 23.81
CA GLY A 500 0.31 -12.27 24.78
C GLY A 500 1.78 -12.26 25.19
N ASP A 501 2.51 -11.16 24.91
CA ASP A 501 3.92 -11.04 25.29
C ASP A 501 4.08 -11.09 26.80
N ASN A 502 4.98 -11.98 27.28
CA ASN A 502 5.17 -12.30 28.70
C ASN A 502 3.89 -12.77 29.44
N ARG A 503 2.87 -13.24 28.71
CA ARG A 503 1.61 -13.76 29.27
C ARG A 503 1.53 -15.29 29.16
N PRO A 504 0.68 -15.94 30.00
CA PRO A 504 0.58 -17.40 30.00
C PRO A 504 -0.12 -18.00 28.77
N PHE A 505 -0.82 -17.20 27.99
CA PHE A 505 -1.51 -17.60 26.77
C PHE A 505 -1.76 -16.41 25.86
N ILE A 506 -2.09 -16.71 24.60
CA ILE A 506 -2.46 -15.72 23.58
C ILE A 506 -3.92 -15.31 23.78
N ALA A 507 -4.16 -14.00 23.68
CA ALA A 507 -5.50 -13.43 23.65
C ALA A 507 -5.62 -12.45 22.44
N CYS A 508 -6.82 -12.04 22.13
CA CYS A 508 -7.05 -11.05 21.08
C CYS A 508 -8.15 -10.05 21.47
N LEU A 509 -8.05 -8.87 20.87
CA LEU A 509 -9.10 -7.86 20.82
C LEU A 509 -9.63 -7.81 19.39
N VAL A 510 -10.95 -7.81 19.20
CA VAL A 510 -11.56 -7.83 17.89
C VAL A 510 -12.61 -6.74 17.74
N VAL A 511 -12.61 -6.09 16.56
CA VAL A 511 -13.70 -5.21 16.14
C VAL A 511 -14.72 -6.05 15.38
N LEU A 512 -15.94 -6.06 15.87
CA LEU A 512 -17.03 -6.84 15.26
C LEU A 512 -17.68 -6.09 14.10
N ASN A 513 -18.03 -6.83 13.05
CA ASN A 513 -18.91 -6.34 12.00
C ASN A 513 -20.30 -6.08 12.55
N ARG A 514 -20.77 -4.83 12.48
CA ARG A 514 -22.02 -4.39 13.14
C ARG A 514 -23.25 -5.18 12.71
N SER A 515 -23.36 -5.52 11.42
CA SER A 515 -24.53 -6.24 10.90
C SER A 515 -24.54 -7.69 11.37
N LEU A 516 -23.38 -8.35 11.35
CA LEU A 516 -23.24 -9.74 11.78
C LEU A 516 -23.29 -9.87 13.31
N TRP A 517 -22.79 -8.85 14.03
CA TRP A 517 -22.98 -8.77 15.47
C TRP A 517 -24.45 -8.65 15.85
N ALA A 518 -25.24 -7.81 15.15
CA ALA A 518 -26.67 -7.68 15.42
C ALA A 518 -27.41 -9.00 15.24
N ALA A 519 -27.06 -9.78 14.21
CA ALA A 519 -27.61 -11.12 13.98
C ALA A 519 -27.23 -12.10 15.13
N LEU A 520 -25.95 -12.16 15.48
CA LEU A 520 -25.44 -13.02 16.56
C LEU A 520 -26.04 -12.63 17.92
N ALA A 521 -26.15 -11.34 18.24
CA ALA A 521 -26.77 -10.87 19.46
C ALA A 521 -28.25 -11.28 19.55
N GLY A 522 -28.97 -11.22 18.42
CA GLY A 522 -30.34 -11.70 18.34
C GLY A 522 -30.47 -13.21 18.61
N GLU A 523 -29.57 -14.03 18.06
CA GLU A 523 -29.52 -15.47 18.33
C GLU A 523 -29.24 -15.78 19.81
N LEU A 524 -28.42 -14.92 20.46
CA LEU A 524 -28.05 -15.04 21.87
C LEU A 524 -29.05 -14.34 22.82
N HIS A 525 -30.13 -13.77 22.31
CA HIS A 525 -31.10 -12.97 23.06
C HIS A 525 -30.49 -11.78 23.81
N LEU A 526 -29.49 -11.12 23.20
CA LEU A 526 -28.82 -9.95 23.71
C LEU A 526 -29.24 -8.70 22.95
N ASP A 527 -29.20 -7.54 23.62
CA ASP A 527 -29.36 -6.24 22.97
C ASP A 527 -28.04 -5.86 22.27
N ALA A 528 -28.05 -5.87 20.93
CA ALA A 528 -26.86 -5.53 20.13
C ALA A 528 -26.34 -4.10 20.35
N ALA A 529 -27.20 -3.17 20.80
CA ALA A 529 -26.83 -1.77 21.07
C ALA A 529 -26.24 -1.55 22.47
N ALA A 530 -26.49 -2.46 23.40
CA ALA A 530 -26.03 -2.32 24.78
C ALA A 530 -24.54 -2.69 24.91
N PRO A 531 -23.67 -1.80 25.43
CA PRO A 531 -22.25 -2.10 25.65
C PRO A 531 -22.01 -3.34 26.53
N ALA A 532 -22.89 -3.62 27.48
CA ALA A 532 -22.83 -4.79 28.35
C ALA A 532 -22.93 -6.12 27.57
N SER A 533 -23.59 -6.14 26.41
CA SER A 533 -23.70 -7.32 25.55
C SER A 533 -22.36 -7.78 25.00
N LEU A 534 -21.42 -6.87 24.75
CA LEU A 534 -20.05 -7.19 24.34
C LEU A 534 -19.22 -7.84 25.47
N GLN A 535 -19.63 -7.64 26.71
CA GLN A 535 -18.98 -8.24 27.89
C GLN A 535 -19.67 -9.54 28.34
N ASN A 536 -20.80 -9.89 27.71
CA ASN A 536 -21.54 -11.10 28.03
C ASN A 536 -20.71 -12.37 27.74
N ALA A 537 -20.77 -13.34 28.64
CA ALA A 537 -20.00 -14.58 28.52
C ALA A 537 -20.37 -15.36 27.24
N ALA A 538 -21.68 -15.50 26.95
CA ALA A 538 -22.15 -16.23 25.77
C ALA A 538 -21.67 -15.55 24.45
N ALA A 539 -21.63 -14.22 24.41
CA ALA A 539 -21.10 -13.48 23.26
C ALA A 539 -19.60 -13.73 23.04
N ARG A 540 -18.82 -13.69 24.14
CA ARG A 540 -17.37 -13.98 24.09
C ARG A 540 -17.10 -15.43 23.74
N ASP A 541 -17.86 -16.38 24.26
CA ASP A 541 -17.71 -17.80 23.98
C ASP A 541 -18.03 -18.10 22.50
N ALA A 542 -19.11 -17.54 21.96
CA ALA A 542 -19.47 -17.66 20.56
C ALA A 542 -18.38 -17.08 19.64
N ALA A 543 -17.85 -15.89 19.94
CA ALA A 543 -16.74 -15.30 19.20
C ALA A 543 -15.47 -16.15 19.32
N LEU A 544 -15.14 -16.64 20.52
CA LEU A 544 -13.95 -17.46 20.75
C LEU A 544 -14.03 -18.81 20.03
N GLN A 545 -15.21 -19.40 19.92
CA GLN A 545 -15.41 -20.61 19.13
C GLN A 545 -15.10 -20.38 17.67
N ARG A 546 -15.58 -19.29 17.05
CA ARG A 546 -15.28 -18.93 15.66
C ARG A 546 -13.78 -18.64 15.47
N ILE A 547 -13.14 -17.96 16.42
CA ILE A 547 -11.68 -17.73 16.42
C ILE A 547 -10.93 -19.06 16.45
N ARG A 548 -11.33 -20.03 17.27
CA ARG A 548 -10.72 -21.36 17.31
C ARG A 548 -10.87 -22.12 15.99
N GLU A 549 -12.03 -22.02 15.36
CA GLU A 549 -12.26 -22.60 14.04
C GLU A 549 -11.34 -21.99 12.98
N SER A 550 -11.20 -20.66 12.97
CA SER A 550 -10.33 -19.94 12.05
C SER A 550 -8.84 -20.24 12.29
N THR A 551 -8.47 -20.53 13.53
CA THR A 551 -7.06 -20.77 13.93
C THR A 551 -6.72 -22.24 14.14
N ARG A 552 -7.60 -23.19 13.80
CA ARG A 552 -7.42 -24.64 14.04
C ARG A 552 -6.15 -25.24 13.41
N SER A 553 -5.63 -24.63 12.33
CA SER A 553 -4.39 -25.07 11.66
C SER A 553 -3.12 -24.64 12.40
N PHE A 554 -3.23 -23.74 13.38
CA PHE A 554 -2.11 -23.26 14.17
C PHE A 554 -1.85 -24.17 15.37
N PRO A 555 -0.59 -24.24 15.87
CA PRO A 555 -0.29 -24.97 17.09
C PRO A 555 -1.17 -24.53 18.26
N HIS A 556 -1.54 -25.47 19.13
CA HIS A 556 -2.48 -25.18 20.22
C HIS A 556 -2.03 -24.07 21.18
N TYR A 557 -0.70 -23.91 21.39
CA TYR A 557 -0.15 -22.83 22.20
C TYR A 557 -0.31 -21.43 21.57
N ALA A 558 -0.44 -21.37 20.25
CA ALA A 558 -0.60 -20.13 19.52
C ALA A 558 -2.07 -19.69 19.39
N GLN A 559 -3.02 -20.60 19.62
CA GLN A 559 -4.45 -20.28 19.48
C GLN A 559 -4.92 -19.36 20.61
N PRO A 560 -5.69 -18.28 20.33
CA PRO A 560 -6.24 -17.40 21.35
C PRO A 560 -7.17 -18.15 22.33
N ARG A 561 -6.96 -17.93 23.63
CA ARG A 561 -7.76 -18.53 24.70
C ARG A 561 -8.78 -17.56 25.30
N ALA A 562 -8.65 -16.28 25.03
CA ALA A 562 -9.55 -15.24 25.49
C ALA A 562 -9.72 -14.17 24.41
N VAL A 563 -10.88 -13.52 24.39
CA VAL A 563 -11.21 -12.46 23.45
C VAL A 563 -11.89 -11.29 24.16
N ALA A 564 -11.52 -10.07 23.79
CA ALA A 564 -12.27 -8.86 24.07
C ALA A 564 -12.97 -8.38 22.81
N LEU A 565 -14.23 -7.97 22.93
CA LEU A 565 -15.09 -7.55 21.83
C LEU A 565 -15.29 -6.03 21.87
N THR A 566 -15.23 -5.39 20.71
CA THR A 566 -15.54 -3.96 20.55
C THR A 566 -16.29 -3.71 19.24
N LEU A 567 -17.08 -2.62 19.20
CA LEU A 567 -17.71 -2.07 17.99
C LEU A 567 -17.02 -0.75 17.56
N GLU A 568 -16.01 -0.29 18.33
CA GLU A 568 -15.23 0.90 17.99
C GLU A 568 -14.25 0.55 16.86
N PRO A 569 -14.41 1.11 15.65
CA PRO A 569 -13.51 0.85 14.56
C PRO A 569 -12.16 1.52 14.80
N TRP A 570 -11.05 0.86 14.43
CA TRP A 570 -9.74 1.47 14.46
C TRP A 570 -9.52 2.24 13.18
N THR A 571 -9.20 3.53 13.33
CA THR A 571 -9.10 4.47 12.22
C THR A 571 -7.81 5.29 12.31
N ILE A 572 -7.50 6.01 11.22
CA ILE A 572 -6.40 6.97 11.20
C ILE A 572 -6.69 8.12 12.18
N ALA A 573 -7.95 8.57 12.23
CA ALA A 573 -8.39 9.69 13.06
C ALA A 573 -8.20 9.41 14.56
N ASN A 574 -8.50 8.17 15.04
CA ASN A 574 -8.25 7.78 16.43
C ASN A 574 -6.84 7.25 16.67
N THR A 575 -5.96 7.37 15.68
CA THR A 575 -4.53 7.02 15.74
C THR A 575 -4.23 5.53 16.01
N LEU A 576 -5.19 4.62 15.85
CA LEU A 576 -5.03 3.19 16.12
C LEU A 576 -4.50 2.40 14.92
N ILE A 577 -4.60 2.98 13.71
CA ILE A 577 -3.97 2.45 12.50
C ILE A 577 -3.18 3.54 11.76
N THR A 578 -2.29 3.09 10.88
CA THR A 578 -1.55 3.98 9.98
C THR A 578 -2.42 4.33 8.75
N PRO A 579 -2.04 5.36 7.95
CA PRO A 579 -2.66 5.63 6.65
C PRO A 579 -2.64 4.44 5.67
N THR A 580 -1.69 3.53 5.84
CA THR A 580 -1.60 2.26 5.09
C THR A 580 -2.34 1.11 5.77
N LEU A 581 -3.25 1.42 6.71
CA LEU A 581 -4.12 0.48 7.43
C LEU A 581 -3.39 -0.55 8.30
N LYS A 582 -2.11 -0.32 8.66
CA LYS A 582 -1.36 -1.17 9.60
C LYS A 582 -1.71 -0.82 11.05
N LEU A 583 -1.80 -1.83 11.91
CA LEU A 583 -2.06 -1.65 13.33
C LEU A 583 -0.93 -0.87 14.02
N LYS A 584 -1.28 0.14 14.79
CA LYS A 584 -0.36 0.79 15.74
C LYS A 584 -0.44 0.06 17.09
N ARG A 585 0.27 -1.07 17.20
CA ARG A 585 0.18 -2.01 18.34
C ARG A 585 0.33 -1.34 19.70
N ASN A 586 1.28 -0.40 19.83
CA ASN A 586 1.49 0.34 21.09
C ASN A 586 0.29 1.20 21.47
N ASN A 587 -0.34 1.85 20.47
CA ASN A 587 -1.52 2.68 20.68
C ASN A 587 -2.73 1.82 21.06
N LEU A 588 -2.89 0.66 20.40
CA LEU A 588 -3.93 -0.32 20.75
C LEU A 588 -3.73 -0.85 22.16
N ALA A 589 -2.51 -1.27 22.53
CA ALA A 589 -2.19 -1.74 23.87
C ALA A 589 -2.48 -0.68 24.93
N ALA A 590 -2.14 0.58 24.68
CA ALA A 590 -2.40 1.68 25.61
C ALA A 590 -3.91 2.01 25.71
N ARG A 591 -4.60 2.09 24.56
CA ARG A 591 -6.04 2.43 24.50
C ARG A 591 -6.93 1.39 25.20
N PHE A 592 -6.58 0.12 25.08
CA PHE A 592 -7.36 -1.00 25.58
C PHE A 592 -6.69 -1.72 26.78
N ALA A 593 -5.76 -1.04 27.47
CA ALA A 593 -4.95 -1.64 28.55
C ALA A 593 -5.80 -2.31 29.63
N GLU A 594 -6.89 -1.67 30.08
CA GLU A 594 -7.75 -2.22 31.11
C GLU A 594 -8.47 -3.50 30.65
N GLN A 595 -9.00 -3.51 29.41
CA GLN A 595 -9.66 -4.67 28.83
C GLN A 595 -8.68 -5.83 28.62
N ILE A 596 -7.45 -5.52 28.19
CA ILE A 596 -6.37 -6.50 28.03
C ILE A 596 -6.04 -7.13 29.39
N GLU A 597 -5.86 -6.33 30.44
CA GLU A 597 -5.56 -6.86 31.77
C GLU A 597 -6.70 -7.72 32.35
N GLN A 598 -7.96 -7.36 32.06
CA GLN A 598 -9.13 -8.14 32.50
C GLN A 598 -9.14 -9.56 31.92
N LEU A 599 -8.63 -9.77 30.70
CA LEU A 599 -8.58 -11.10 30.06
C LEU A 599 -7.62 -12.07 30.77
N TYR A 600 -6.62 -11.55 31.50
CA TYR A 600 -5.64 -12.35 32.25
C TYR A 600 -5.90 -12.43 33.75
N ARG A 601 -6.88 -11.67 34.26
CA ARG A 601 -7.31 -11.83 35.68
C ARG A 601 -8.14 -13.11 35.77
N ARG A 602 -7.74 -14.00 36.67
CA ARG A 602 -8.48 -15.22 37.02
C ARG A 602 -9.68 -14.91 37.91
#